data_78b38363b681f97c79f6078552a0eda0
#
_entry.id   78b38363b681f97c79f6078552a0eda0
#
_cell.length_a   1.000
_cell.length_b   1.000
_cell.length_c   1.000
_cell.angle_alpha   90.00
_cell.angle_beta   90.00
_cell.angle_gamma   90.00
#
_symmetry.space_group_name_H-M   'P 1'
#
loop_
_entity.id
_entity.type
_entity.pdbx_description
1 polymer ?
#
loop_
_entity_poly.entity_id
_entity_poly.type
_entity_poly.pdbx_seq_one_letter_code
_entity_poly.pdbx_strand_id
1 'polypeptide(L)'
;MKKYATLKQNADRFVHAIFCDDIRQEIGNKVSFMGCYQGELFVPFVPLMLPKLCVQVTVTTTVERPLKALTVRLDQGTNQLAVIEISGDELARAIPPATEDTTRLAASVGVMLAPFTITEPGQLRVMVITEEGEMLGPRLRIKVMPQADAVFVPAEPVAAGVVTRKPALKKAVARSESANKAK
;
A
#
# COMPACT_ATOMS: atom_id res chain seq x y z
N MET A 1 -7.80 28.20 -12.56
CA MET A 1 -8.09 26.76 -12.68
C MET A 1 -7.15 26.16 -13.73
N LYS A 2 -6.09 25.45 -13.32
CA LYS A 2 -5.25 24.69 -14.27
C LYS A 2 -6.06 23.49 -14.74
N LYS A 3 -6.39 23.41 -16.03
CA LYS A 3 -6.96 22.21 -16.67
C LYS A 3 -5.92 21.09 -16.53
N TYR A 4 -6.18 20.13 -15.68
CA TYR A 4 -5.46 18.86 -15.74
C TYR A 4 -5.81 18.24 -17.09
N ALA A 5 -4.83 18.18 -17.99
CA ALA A 5 -4.96 17.41 -19.21
C ALA A 5 -5.35 15.99 -18.80
N THR A 6 -6.31 15.41 -19.51
CA THR A 6 -6.74 14.02 -19.28
C THR A 6 -5.52 13.14 -19.55
N LEU A 7 -4.80 12.77 -18.49
CA LEU A 7 -3.67 11.85 -18.59
C LEU A 7 -4.25 10.51 -19.02
N LYS A 8 -3.88 10.04 -20.20
CA LYS A 8 -4.20 8.70 -20.66
C LYS A 8 -3.60 7.73 -19.64
N GLN A 9 -4.43 7.12 -18.79
CA GLN A 9 -3.99 5.99 -17.99
C GLN A 9 -3.59 4.89 -18.97
N ASN A 10 -2.30 4.59 -19.00
CA ASN A 10 -1.78 3.48 -19.77
C ASN A 10 -2.21 2.20 -19.04
N ALA A 11 -3.03 1.35 -19.66
CA ALA A 11 -3.56 0.13 -19.04
C ALA A 11 -2.45 -0.83 -18.55
N ASP A 12 -1.23 -0.69 -19.07
CA ASP A 12 -0.11 -1.56 -18.80
C ASP A 12 0.79 -1.08 -17.66
N ARG A 13 0.68 0.20 -17.28
CA ARG A 13 1.48 0.82 -16.24
C ARG A 13 0.59 1.57 -15.24
N PHE A 14 0.75 1.28 -13.96
CA PHE A 14 -0.05 1.92 -12.91
C PHE A 14 0.75 2.19 -11.65
N VAL A 15 0.26 3.15 -10.87
CA VAL A 15 0.85 3.61 -9.61
C VAL A 15 -0.08 3.24 -8.46
N HIS A 16 0.49 2.58 -7.47
CA HIS A 16 -0.13 2.34 -6.18
C HIS A 16 0.67 3.05 -5.09
N ALA A 17 0.01 3.57 -4.05
CA ALA A 17 0.71 4.12 -2.90
C ALA A 17 -0.04 3.79 -1.61
N ILE A 18 0.74 3.50 -0.55
CA ILE A 18 0.27 3.32 0.81
C ILE A 18 0.83 4.47 1.64
N PHE A 19 -0.06 5.23 2.27
CA PHE A 19 0.29 6.23 3.28
C PHE A 19 0.14 5.59 4.65
N CYS A 20 1.16 5.71 5.52
CA CYS A 20 1.16 5.07 6.83
C CYS A 20 2.03 5.85 7.84
N ASP A 21 1.89 5.50 9.11
CA ASP A 21 2.70 6.10 10.18
C ASP A 21 4.13 5.59 10.14
N ASP A 22 4.35 4.31 9.81
CA ASP A 22 5.67 3.69 9.80
C ASP A 22 5.80 2.59 8.75
N ILE A 23 7.02 2.47 8.19
CA ILE A 23 7.44 1.39 7.30
C ILE A 23 8.64 0.70 7.94
N ARG A 24 8.54 -0.60 8.18
CA ARG A 24 9.62 -1.41 8.75
C ARG A 24 10.09 -2.46 7.78
N GLN A 25 11.40 -2.54 7.62
CA GLN A 25 12.04 -3.64 6.92
C GLN A 25 12.16 -4.82 7.90
N GLU A 26 11.69 -5.97 7.46
CA GLU A 26 11.69 -7.20 8.25
C GLU A 26 12.70 -8.21 7.70
N ILE A 27 13.10 -9.15 8.52
CA ILE A 27 13.96 -10.26 8.08
C ILE A 27 13.28 -11.06 6.98
N GLY A 28 14.04 -11.46 5.96
CA GLY A 28 13.52 -12.22 4.82
C GLY A 28 12.88 -11.35 3.74
N ASN A 29 13.38 -10.12 3.55
CA ASN A 29 12.94 -9.18 2.51
C ASN A 29 11.44 -8.86 2.56
N LYS A 30 10.89 -8.76 3.77
CA LYS A 30 9.50 -8.40 4.03
C LYS A 30 9.41 -6.96 4.49
N VAL A 31 8.23 -6.35 4.28
CA VAL A 31 7.95 -4.98 4.70
C VAL A 31 6.65 -4.98 5.51
N SER A 32 6.67 -4.32 6.67
CA SER A 32 5.49 -4.08 7.51
C SER A 32 5.07 -2.62 7.42
N PHE A 33 3.78 -2.39 7.17
CA PHE A 33 3.17 -1.07 7.20
C PHE A 33 2.33 -0.91 8.46
N MET A 34 2.55 0.16 9.21
CA MET A 34 1.84 0.42 10.46
C MET A 34 1.02 1.70 10.34
N GLY A 35 -0.23 1.67 10.81
CA GLY A 35 -1.10 2.83 10.79
C GLY A 35 -1.46 3.29 9.37
N CYS A 36 -1.91 2.37 8.49
CA CYS A 36 -2.22 2.69 7.10
C CYS A 36 -3.47 3.57 6.99
N TYR A 37 -3.33 4.70 6.30
CA TYR A 37 -4.41 5.63 6.02
C TYR A 37 -5.25 5.17 4.82
N GLN A 38 -6.58 5.19 4.97
CA GLN A 38 -7.51 4.81 3.91
C GLN A 38 -7.96 6.03 3.08
N GLY A 39 -6.98 6.82 2.60
CA GLY A 39 -7.24 8.00 1.77
C GLY A 39 -7.53 9.29 2.53
N GLU A 40 -7.74 9.24 3.86
CA GLU A 40 -7.97 10.39 4.72
C GLU A 40 -7.14 10.31 6.00
N LEU A 41 -6.59 11.45 6.41
CA LEU A 41 -5.91 11.68 7.67
C LEU A 41 -6.69 12.73 8.44
N PHE A 42 -7.27 12.34 9.57
CA PHE A 42 -7.96 13.26 10.46
C PHE A 42 -7.00 13.74 11.55
N VAL A 43 -6.94 15.06 11.71
CA VAL A 43 -6.15 15.70 12.75
C VAL A 43 -7.07 16.51 13.68
N PRO A 44 -6.79 16.60 14.99
CA PRO A 44 -7.67 17.31 15.93
C PRO A 44 -7.64 18.83 15.71
N PHE A 45 -6.51 19.37 15.26
CA PHE A 45 -6.30 20.81 15.01
C PHE A 45 -5.12 21.01 14.07
N VAL A 46 -4.95 22.20 13.56
CA VAL A 46 -3.77 22.68 12.87
C VAL A 46 -3.29 24.00 13.48
N PRO A 47 -1.97 24.30 13.55
CA PRO A 47 -0.88 23.46 13.06
C PRO A 47 -0.65 22.23 13.96
N LEU A 48 -0.30 21.10 13.34
CA LEU A 48 0.06 19.85 14.05
C LEU A 48 1.34 19.28 13.46
N MET A 49 2.24 18.83 14.32
CA MET A 49 3.45 18.13 13.91
C MET A 49 3.28 16.62 14.16
N LEU A 50 3.34 15.85 13.10
CA LEU A 50 3.45 14.39 13.18
C LEU A 50 4.94 14.02 13.32
N PRO A 51 5.28 13.08 14.22
CA PRO A 51 6.66 12.60 14.33
C PRO A 51 7.17 12.04 13.01
N LYS A 52 6.29 11.38 12.25
CA LYS A 52 6.61 10.75 10.99
C LYS A 52 5.35 10.53 10.15
N LEU A 53 5.49 10.65 8.84
CA LEU A 53 4.55 10.18 7.83
C LEU A 53 5.34 9.46 6.73
N CYS A 54 4.95 8.24 6.43
CA CYS A 54 5.59 7.42 5.41
C CYS A 54 4.67 7.20 4.22
N VAL A 55 5.27 7.10 3.04
CA VAL A 55 4.56 6.79 1.80
C VAL A 55 5.35 5.71 1.05
N GLN A 56 4.76 4.54 0.84
CA GLN A 56 5.31 3.52 -0.06
C GLN A 56 4.65 3.67 -1.42
N VAL A 57 5.43 3.97 -2.44
CA VAL A 57 4.97 4.08 -3.82
C VAL A 57 5.45 2.86 -4.60
N THR A 58 4.54 2.18 -5.29
CA THR A 58 4.85 1.05 -6.16
C THR A 58 4.39 1.38 -7.58
N VAL A 59 5.30 1.30 -8.53
CA VAL A 59 5.02 1.47 -9.95
C VAL A 59 5.13 0.10 -10.61
N THR A 60 4.03 -0.35 -11.21
CA THR A 60 3.95 -1.63 -11.89
C THR A 60 3.86 -1.41 -13.40
N THR A 61 4.60 -2.22 -14.16
CA THR A 61 4.61 -2.22 -15.63
C THR A 61 4.64 -3.66 -16.16
N THR A 62 4.43 -3.86 -17.45
CA THR A 62 4.61 -5.17 -18.09
C THR A 62 6.08 -5.43 -18.39
N VAL A 63 6.44 -6.71 -18.61
CA VAL A 63 7.81 -7.10 -18.95
C VAL A 63 8.25 -6.56 -20.32
N GLU A 64 7.30 -6.35 -21.24
CA GLU A 64 7.56 -5.80 -22.57
C GLU A 64 7.86 -4.30 -22.53
N ARG A 65 7.50 -3.62 -21.43
CA ARG A 65 7.68 -2.17 -21.27
C ARG A 65 8.36 -1.82 -19.94
N PRO A 66 9.59 -2.29 -19.72
CA PRO A 66 10.30 -2.06 -18.47
C PRO A 66 10.53 -0.56 -18.23
N LEU A 67 10.60 -0.19 -16.95
CA LEU A 67 10.91 1.19 -16.55
C LEU A 67 12.36 1.52 -16.94
N LYS A 68 12.55 2.64 -17.67
CA LYS A 68 13.87 3.15 -18.05
C LYS A 68 14.33 4.31 -17.17
N ALA A 69 13.38 5.01 -16.55
CA ALA A 69 13.61 6.06 -15.57
C ALA A 69 12.38 6.15 -14.67
N LEU A 70 12.58 6.55 -13.43
CA LEU A 70 11.50 6.72 -12.47
C LEU A 70 11.78 7.92 -11.57
N THR A 71 10.89 8.90 -11.59
CA THR A 71 10.88 9.98 -10.61
C THR A 71 9.59 9.89 -9.80
N VAL A 72 9.71 9.81 -8.49
CA VAL A 72 8.59 9.87 -7.56
C VAL A 72 8.59 11.22 -6.87
N ARG A 73 7.48 11.94 -6.96
CA ARG A 73 7.29 13.25 -6.33
C ARG A 73 6.10 13.19 -5.38
N LEU A 74 6.25 13.80 -4.23
CA LEU A 74 5.19 13.99 -3.25
C LEU A 74 4.91 15.49 -3.12
N ASP A 75 3.70 15.89 -3.46
CA ASP A 75 3.26 17.28 -3.48
C ASP A 75 2.18 17.54 -2.42
N GLN A 76 2.24 18.71 -1.76
CA GLN A 76 1.16 19.28 -0.95
C GLN A 76 0.70 20.59 -1.59
N GLY A 77 -0.45 20.57 -2.25
CA GLY A 77 -0.91 21.73 -3.03
C GLY A 77 0.07 22.10 -4.13
N THR A 78 0.73 23.24 -4.00
CA THR A 78 1.79 23.71 -4.92
C THR A 78 3.21 23.41 -4.40
N ASN A 79 3.32 22.96 -3.15
CA ASN A 79 4.62 22.69 -2.53
C ASN A 79 5.07 21.26 -2.83
N GLN A 80 6.29 21.12 -3.32
CA GLN A 80 6.95 19.85 -3.53
C GLN A 80 7.67 19.47 -2.23
N LEU A 81 7.19 18.42 -1.55
CA LEU A 81 7.73 17.97 -0.27
C LEU A 81 8.91 17.03 -0.42
N ALA A 82 8.90 16.18 -1.44
CA ALA A 82 9.96 15.23 -1.72
C ALA A 82 10.02 14.91 -3.21
N VAL A 83 11.25 14.64 -3.70
CA VAL A 83 11.52 14.10 -5.03
C VAL A 83 12.55 13.00 -4.88
N ILE A 84 12.33 11.87 -5.50
CA ILE A 84 13.27 10.77 -5.60
C ILE A 84 13.39 10.41 -7.07
N GLU A 85 14.59 10.53 -7.60
CA GLU A 85 14.94 10.16 -8.97
C GLU A 85 15.73 8.86 -8.95
N ILE A 86 15.35 7.92 -9.79
CA ILE A 86 15.99 6.61 -9.91
C ILE A 86 16.33 6.41 -11.38
N SER A 87 17.60 6.24 -11.65
CA SER A 87 18.11 6.01 -13.00
C SER A 87 17.76 4.60 -13.51
N GLY A 88 17.83 4.42 -14.83
CA GLY A 88 17.62 3.10 -15.44
C GLY A 88 18.56 2.02 -14.90
N ASP A 89 19.82 2.36 -14.63
CA ASP A 89 20.81 1.43 -14.08
C ASP A 89 20.46 1.01 -12.64
N GLU A 90 19.94 1.91 -11.84
CA GLU A 90 19.47 1.60 -10.48
C GLU A 90 18.22 0.73 -10.52
N LEU A 91 17.28 1.02 -11.41
CA LEU A 91 16.08 0.21 -11.63
C LEU A 91 16.45 -1.21 -12.09
N ALA A 92 17.38 -1.35 -13.02
CA ALA A 92 17.84 -2.65 -13.52
C ALA A 92 18.49 -3.51 -12.42
N ARG A 93 19.15 -2.86 -11.44
CA ARG A 93 19.73 -3.55 -10.28
C ARG A 93 18.72 -3.90 -9.21
N ALA A 94 17.70 -3.05 -9.04
CA ALA A 94 16.69 -3.17 -7.98
C ALA A 94 15.55 -4.13 -8.36
N ILE A 95 15.19 -4.21 -9.64
CA ILE A 95 14.13 -5.09 -10.14
C ILE A 95 14.72 -6.45 -10.48
N PRO A 96 14.26 -7.55 -9.88
CA PRO A 96 14.73 -8.88 -10.22
C PRO A 96 14.53 -9.19 -11.71
N PRO A 97 15.42 -9.98 -12.33
CA PRO A 97 15.24 -10.37 -13.72
C PRO A 97 13.95 -11.15 -13.91
N ALA A 98 13.29 -10.92 -15.05
CA ALA A 98 12.06 -11.60 -15.40
C ALA A 98 12.34 -13.11 -15.62
N THR A 99 11.46 -13.97 -15.11
CA THR A 99 11.40 -15.40 -15.37
C THR A 99 10.35 -15.69 -16.45
N GLU A 100 10.26 -16.93 -16.93
CA GLU A 100 9.28 -17.32 -17.97
C GLU A 100 7.82 -17.00 -17.55
N ASP A 101 7.52 -17.09 -16.27
CA ASP A 101 6.18 -16.82 -15.72
C ASP A 101 5.95 -15.35 -15.32
N THR A 102 6.97 -14.50 -15.43
CA THR A 102 6.88 -13.11 -15.04
C THR A 102 6.11 -12.31 -16.08
N THR A 103 4.96 -11.79 -15.74
CA THR A 103 4.15 -10.93 -16.63
C THR A 103 4.28 -9.45 -16.30
N ARG A 104 4.67 -9.11 -15.08
CA ARG A 104 4.78 -7.74 -14.60
C ARG A 104 6.04 -7.51 -13.77
N LEU A 105 6.57 -6.30 -13.88
CA LEU A 105 7.69 -5.79 -13.09
C LEU A 105 7.17 -4.71 -12.15
N ALA A 106 7.73 -4.61 -10.95
CA ALA A 106 7.36 -3.59 -9.98
C ALA A 106 8.60 -2.93 -9.37
N ALA A 107 8.62 -1.60 -9.36
CA ALA A 107 9.57 -0.80 -8.61
C ALA A 107 8.89 -0.16 -7.41
N SER A 108 9.50 -0.28 -6.23
CA SER A 108 8.96 0.26 -4.99
C SER A 108 9.89 1.29 -4.38
N VAL A 109 9.33 2.44 -3.97
CA VAL A 109 10.05 3.57 -3.40
C VAL A 109 9.40 3.99 -2.10
N GLY A 110 10.16 4.05 -1.02
CA GLY A 110 9.72 4.58 0.27
C GLY A 110 10.09 6.05 0.44
N VAL A 111 9.13 6.89 0.80
CA VAL A 111 9.32 8.30 1.19
C VAL A 111 9.02 8.41 2.67
N MET A 112 9.92 9.06 3.43
CA MET A 112 9.71 9.34 4.85
C MET A 112 9.82 10.84 5.09
N LEU A 113 8.77 11.43 5.64
CA LEU A 113 8.75 12.79 6.15
C LEU A 113 8.81 12.73 7.68
N ALA A 114 9.93 13.15 8.28
CA ALA A 114 10.15 13.09 9.71
C ALA A 114 11.01 14.27 10.20
N PRO A 115 10.43 15.24 10.96
CA PRO A 115 9.00 15.40 11.25
C PRO A 115 8.19 15.88 10.05
N PHE A 116 6.89 15.68 10.07
CA PHE A 116 5.95 16.25 9.10
C PHE A 116 5.00 17.24 9.78
N THR A 117 5.07 18.52 9.39
CA THR A 117 4.21 19.56 9.93
C THR A 117 3.02 19.82 9.02
N ILE A 118 1.82 19.68 9.58
CA ILE A 118 0.56 19.99 8.92
C ILE A 118 0.17 21.40 9.37
N THR A 119 0.28 22.38 8.48
CA THR A 119 -0.07 23.79 8.75
C THR A 119 -1.52 24.10 8.45
N GLU A 120 -2.10 23.39 7.50
CA GLU A 120 -3.49 23.59 7.04
C GLU A 120 -4.08 22.29 6.50
N PRO A 121 -5.41 22.16 6.47
CA PRO A 121 -6.09 21.08 5.75
C PRO A 121 -5.73 21.09 4.26
N GLY A 122 -5.68 19.92 3.64
CA GLY A 122 -5.28 19.86 2.24
C GLY A 122 -5.18 18.42 1.71
N GLN A 123 -4.27 18.22 0.80
CA GLN A 123 -3.99 16.88 0.28
C GLN A 123 -2.51 16.71 -0.05
N LEU A 124 -2.01 15.54 0.29
CA LEU A 124 -0.75 15.03 -0.25
C LEU A 124 -1.06 14.22 -1.50
N ARG A 125 -0.29 14.41 -2.54
CA ARG A 125 -0.47 13.71 -3.82
C ARG A 125 0.85 13.11 -4.28
N VAL A 126 0.79 11.84 -4.65
CA VAL A 126 1.89 11.18 -5.35
C VAL A 126 1.80 11.51 -6.84
N MET A 127 2.92 11.91 -7.41
CA MET A 127 3.14 12.08 -8.84
C MET A 127 4.30 11.16 -9.24
N VAL A 128 4.14 10.45 -10.33
CA VAL A 128 5.19 9.59 -10.87
C VAL A 128 5.49 10.02 -12.31
N ILE A 129 6.76 10.18 -12.61
CA ILE A 129 7.25 10.52 -13.96
C ILE A 129 8.13 9.36 -14.43
N THR A 130 7.89 8.90 -15.62
CA THR A 130 8.66 7.87 -16.30
C THR A 130 9.06 8.35 -17.69
N GLU A 131 9.83 7.56 -18.43
CA GLU A 131 10.15 7.84 -19.84
C GLU A 131 8.90 7.96 -20.74
N GLU A 132 7.75 7.47 -20.31
CA GLU A 132 6.48 7.55 -21.03
C GLU A 132 5.61 8.74 -20.64
N GLY A 133 6.03 9.51 -19.64
CA GLY A 133 5.33 10.70 -19.16
C GLY A 133 4.90 10.62 -17.70
N GLU A 134 4.02 11.54 -17.33
CA GLU A 134 3.54 11.73 -15.96
C GLU A 134 2.30 10.86 -15.67
N MET A 135 2.26 10.28 -14.47
CA MET A 135 1.12 9.54 -13.94
C MET A 135 0.72 10.12 -12.59
N LEU A 136 -0.59 10.35 -12.41
CA LEU A 136 -1.15 10.72 -11.12
C LEU A 136 -1.33 9.48 -10.26
N GLY A 137 -0.64 9.46 -9.12
CA GLY A 137 -0.82 8.45 -8.10
C GLY A 137 -1.95 8.77 -7.11
N PRO A 138 -2.12 7.92 -6.10
CA PRO A 138 -3.07 8.12 -5.01
C PRO A 138 -2.79 9.42 -4.23
N ARG A 139 -3.78 9.84 -3.45
CA ARG A 139 -3.70 11.02 -2.59
C ARG A 139 -4.17 10.68 -1.19
N LEU A 140 -3.62 11.39 -0.20
CA LEU A 140 -4.10 11.42 1.17
C LEU A 140 -4.72 12.79 1.44
N ARG A 141 -5.98 12.84 1.86
CA ARG A 141 -6.66 14.07 2.25
C ARG A 141 -6.44 14.33 3.73
N ILE A 142 -5.98 15.52 4.08
CA ILE A 142 -5.81 15.96 5.46
C ILE A 142 -7.02 16.80 5.85
N LYS A 143 -7.72 16.39 6.89
CA LYS A 143 -8.92 17.06 7.41
C LYS A 143 -8.79 17.32 8.90
N VAL A 144 -9.31 18.46 9.35
CA VAL A 144 -9.50 18.72 10.77
C VAL A 144 -10.80 18.08 11.20
N MET A 145 -10.78 17.33 12.31
CA MET A 145 -11.99 16.74 12.87
C MET A 145 -12.95 17.82 13.32
N PRO A 146 -14.27 17.72 13.02
CA PRO A 146 -15.27 18.56 13.64
C PRO A 146 -15.22 18.40 15.17
N GLN A 147 -15.30 19.51 15.89
CA GLN A 147 -15.13 19.52 17.36
C GLN A 147 -16.14 18.62 18.10
N ALA A 148 -17.26 18.26 17.46
CA ALA A 148 -18.29 17.36 18.00
C ALA A 148 -17.89 15.87 17.99
N ASP A 149 -16.96 15.47 17.12
CA ASP A 149 -16.59 14.07 16.91
C ASP A 149 -15.28 13.68 17.63
N ALA A 150 -14.70 14.59 18.42
CA ALA A 150 -13.49 14.35 19.18
C ALA A 150 -13.68 13.49 20.44
N VAL A 151 -14.80 12.77 20.55
CA VAL A 151 -14.98 11.74 21.58
C VAL A 151 -14.15 10.54 21.17
N PHE A 152 -12.99 10.40 21.80
CA PHE A 152 -12.21 9.16 21.76
C PHE A 152 -13.09 8.05 22.35
N VAL A 153 -13.74 7.27 21.51
CA VAL A 153 -14.38 6.01 21.90
C VAL A 153 -13.26 4.98 21.92
N PRO A 154 -12.83 4.50 23.09
CA PRO A 154 -11.90 3.37 23.15
C PRO A 154 -12.55 2.23 22.38
N ALA A 155 -11.84 1.63 21.43
CA ALA A 155 -12.30 0.43 20.77
C ALA A 155 -12.55 -0.63 21.87
N GLU A 156 -13.81 -1.03 22.06
CA GLU A 156 -14.11 -2.15 22.94
C GLU A 156 -13.33 -3.38 22.42
N PRO A 157 -12.67 -4.13 23.29
CA PRO A 157 -11.99 -5.35 22.87
C PRO A 157 -13.03 -6.25 22.22
N VAL A 158 -12.91 -6.46 20.92
CA VAL A 158 -13.71 -7.46 20.21
C VAL A 158 -13.42 -8.79 20.88
N ALA A 159 -14.38 -9.31 21.65
CA ALA A 159 -14.25 -10.62 22.27
C ALA A 159 -13.97 -11.62 21.15
N ALA A 160 -12.78 -12.21 21.17
CA ALA A 160 -12.39 -13.24 20.22
C ALA A 160 -13.42 -14.38 20.36
N GLY A 161 -14.35 -14.46 19.41
CA GLY A 161 -15.29 -15.56 19.34
C GLY A 161 -14.52 -16.84 19.13
N VAL A 162 -14.44 -17.66 20.18
CA VAL A 162 -13.88 -19.01 20.09
C VAL A 162 -14.81 -19.82 19.18
N VAL A 163 -14.40 -20.00 17.93
CA VAL A 163 -15.07 -20.92 17.01
C VAL A 163 -14.78 -22.36 17.50
N THR A 164 -15.62 -22.87 18.39
CA THR A 164 -15.60 -24.29 18.76
C THR A 164 -16.11 -25.10 17.58
N ARG A 165 -15.20 -25.66 16.79
CA ARG A 165 -15.53 -26.69 15.82
C ARG A 165 -15.91 -27.96 16.60
N LYS A 166 -17.20 -28.34 16.59
CA LYS A 166 -17.65 -29.69 17.06
C LYS A 166 -16.92 -30.73 16.21
N PRO A 167 -16.28 -31.73 16.83
CA PRO A 167 -15.70 -32.84 16.09
C PRO A 167 -16.82 -33.64 15.41
N ALA A 168 -16.69 -33.84 14.10
CA ALA A 168 -17.58 -34.71 13.34
C ALA A 168 -17.42 -36.16 13.83
N LEU A 169 -18.49 -36.69 14.38
CA LEU A 169 -18.57 -38.09 14.82
C LEU A 169 -18.46 -39.00 13.59
N LYS A 170 -17.31 -39.65 13.40
CA LYS A 170 -17.18 -40.72 12.39
C LYS A 170 -18.03 -41.90 12.80
N LYS A 171 -19.11 -42.17 12.07
CA LYS A 171 -19.86 -43.44 12.16
C LYS A 171 -18.93 -44.57 11.73
N ALA A 172 -18.60 -45.44 12.67
CA ALA A 172 -17.94 -46.70 12.39
C ALA A 172 -18.93 -47.63 11.65
N VAL A 173 -18.58 -47.97 10.43
CA VAL A 173 -19.27 -49.02 9.67
C VAL A 173 -18.70 -50.36 10.14
N ALA A 174 -19.49 -51.13 10.91
CA ALA A 174 -19.19 -52.50 11.25
C ALA A 174 -19.26 -53.37 9.98
N ARG A 175 -18.14 -53.92 9.56
CA ARG A 175 -18.10 -55.01 8.58
C ARG A 175 -18.36 -56.29 9.30
N SER A 176 -19.50 -56.93 8.96
CA SER A 176 -19.79 -58.30 9.31
C SER A 176 -18.89 -59.26 8.52
N GLU A 177 -18.06 -60.00 9.24
CA GLU A 177 -17.43 -61.20 8.72
C GLU A 177 -18.51 -62.29 8.60
N SER A 178 -18.76 -62.70 7.37
CA SER A 178 -19.42 -63.98 7.15
C SER A 178 -18.40 -64.99 6.63
N ALA A 179 -18.18 -65.95 7.45
CA ALA A 179 -17.46 -67.19 7.14
C ALA A 179 -18.01 -67.89 5.88
N ASN A 180 -17.16 -68.34 5.02
CA ASN A 180 -17.49 -69.41 4.12
C ASN A 180 -16.41 -70.50 4.21
N LYS A 181 -16.80 -71.59 4.73
CA LYS A 181 -16.13 -72.89 4.81
C LYS A 181 -16.53 -73.75 3.59
N ALA A 182 -15.58 -74.49 3.10
CA ALA A 182 -15.77 -75.77 2.29
C ALA A 182 -15.61 -75.55 0.73
N LYS A 183 -14.63 -76.03 0.19
CA LYS A 183 -14.14 -77.29 -0.35
C LYS A 183 -12.87 -77.06 -1.14
#